data_99325c19369f099dbfdd8e0b7ce82f26
#
_entry.id   99325c19369f099dbfdd8e0b7ce82f26
#
_cell.length_a   1.000
_cell.length_b   1.000
_cell.length_c   1.000
_cell.angle_alpha   90.00
_cell.angle_beta   90.00
_cell.angle_gamma   90.00
#
_symmetry.space_group_name_H-M   'P 1'
#
loop_
_entity.id
_entity.type
_entity.pdbx_description
1 polymer ?
#
loop_
_entity_poly.entity_id
_entity_poly.type
_entity_poly.pdbx_seq_one_letter_code
_entity_poly.pdbx_strand_id
1 'polypeptide(L)'
;MIKILHLYYDIMNMYGESANIRALEHALDKEEVKYKIDFKSLHDDIKIMDYDFIYIGTGLDESYSLVLEDLKKYKEDLIKYIDDNKFILVTGNALDLFSDLKILNFKSVKEDFRIIGEQVYTTDLIKNYVIGFQNRNTVIKEYSETPLFKVTTGTG
;
A
#
# COMPACT_ATOMS: atom_id res chain seq x y z
N MET A 1 11.62 11.73 15.61
CA MET A 1 11.44 10.27 15.63
C MET A 1 10.20 9.97 14.80
N ILE A 2 10.36 9.20 13.71
CA ILE A 2 9.26 8.83 12.80
C ILE A 2 8.48 7.67 13.43
N LYS A 3 7.16 7.79 13.48
CA LYS A 3 6.26 6.73 13.94
C LYS A 3 5.68 6.00 12.74
N ILE A 4 5.93 4.71 12.63
CA ILE A 4 5.52 3.86 11.52
C ILE A 4 4.48 2.85 12.03
N LEU A 5 3.40 2.69 11.29
CA LEU A 5 2.39 1.67 11.52
C LEU A 5 2.51 0.58 10.44
N HIS A 6 2.80 -0.64 10.82
CA HIS A 6 2.60 -1.81 9.96
C HIS A 6 1.24 -2.42 10.30
N LEU A 7 0.24 -2.04 9.51
CA LEU A 7 -1.14 -2.42 9.74
C LEU A 7 -1.47 -3.75 9.08
N TYR A 8 -2.16 -4.63 9.81
CA TYR A 8 -2.50 -5.99 9.39
C TYR A 8 -1.27 -6.86 9.06
N TYR A 9 -0.20 -6.65 9.81
CA TYR A 9 1.13 -7.24 9.56
C TYR A 9 1.15 -8.77 9.49
N ASP A 10 0.20 -9.44 10.11
CA ASP A 10 0.07 -10.89 10.22
C ASP A 10 -0.79 -11.51 9.11
N ILE A 11 -1.87 -10.83 8.70
CA ILE A 11 -2.84 -11.33 7.73
C ILE A 11 -2.68 -10.72 6.32
N MET A 12 -2.04 -9.55 6.21
CA MET A 12 -1.66 -8.92 4.96
C MET A 12 -0.14 -9.08 4.74
N ASN A 13 0.34 -10.32 4.76
CA ASN A 13 1.76 -10.67 4.67
C ASN A 13 2.02 -11.82 3.69
N MET A 14 1.26 -11.86 2.61
CA MET A 14 1.47 -12.78 1.50
C MET A 14 2.79 -12.40 0.79
N TYR A 15 3.54 -13.37 0.33
CA TYR A 15 4.84 -13.16 -0.35
C TYR A 15 5.95 -12.51 0.50
N GLY A 16 5.80 -12.45 1.82
CA GLY A 16 6.84 -11.91 2.71
C GLY A 16 6.86 -10.38 2.76
N GLU A 17 5.71 -9.75 2.79
CA GLU A 17 5.52 -8.29 2.86
C GLU A 17 6.30 -7.64 4.02
N SER A 18 6.55 -8.37 5.10
CA SER A 18 7.42 -7.92 6.20
C SER A 18 8.86 -7.58 5.75
N ALA A 19 9.30 -8.08 4.58
CA ALA A 19 10.59 -7.69 4.00
C ALA A 19 10.62 -6.22 3.58
N ASN A 20 9.49 -5.63 3.19
CA ASN A 20 9.40 -4.21 2.85
C ASN A 20 9.66 -3.35 4.09
N ILE A 21 9.14 -3.74 5.24
CA ILE A 21 9.42 -3.04 6.51
C ILE A 21 10.89 -3.15 6.88
N ARG A 22 11.50 -4.34 6.74
CA ARG A 22 12.94 -4.51 7.02
C ARG A 22 13.82 -3.68 6.08
N ALA A 23 13.43 -3.55 4.81
CA ALA A 23 14.13 -2.68 3.87
C ALA A 23 14.02 -1.20 4.27
N LEU A 24 12.84 -0.78 4.74
CA LEU A 24 12.63 0.56 5.28
C LEU A 24 13.47 0.81 6.54
N GLU A 25 13.47 -0.13 7.50
CA GLU A 25 14.31 -0.07 8.70
C GLU A 25 15.78 0.11 8.32
N HIS A 26 16.28 -0.75 7.42
CA HIS A 26 17.68 -0.65 6.96
C HIS A 26 18.00 0.70 6.32
N ALA A 27 17.08 1.26 5.53
CA ALA A 27 17.26 2.57 4.92
C ALA A 27 17.28 3.69 5.98
N LEU A 28 16.36 3.65 6.96
CA LEU A 28 16.31 4.62 8.04
C LEU A 28 17.54 4.56 8.96
N ASP A 29 18.02 3.34 9.26
CA ASP A 29 19.24 3.13 10.04
C ASP A 29 20.46 3.70 9.33
N LYS A 30 20.57 3.47 8.02
CA LYS A 30 21.67 4.00 7.19
C LYS A 30 21.70 5.52 7.16
N GLU A 31 20.54 6.16 7.17
CA GLU A 31 20.39 7.62 7.19
C GLU A 31 20.34 8.18 8.64
N GLU A 32 20.62 7.36 9.65
CA GLU A 32 20.60 7.72 11.08
C GLU A 32 19.29 8.36 11.56
N VAL A 33 18.16 8.00 10.92
CA VAL A 33 16.84 8.51 11.25
C VAL A 33 16.23 7.68 12.39
N LYS A 34 15.86 8.33 13.48
CA LYS A 34 15.18 7.67 14.62
C LYS A 34 13.72 7.36 14.26
N TYR A 35 13.34 6.11 14.45
CA TYR A 35 11.97 5.64 14.20
C TYR A 35 11.47 4.71 15.30
N LYS A 36 10.16 4.45 15.27
CA LYS A 36 9.47 3.42 16.05
C LYS A 36 8.43 2.78 15.12
N ILE A 37 8.38 1.45 15.09
CA ILE A 37 7.38 0.70 14.34
C ILE A 37 6.42 0.04 15.32
N ASP A 38 5.14 0.27 15.13
CA ASP A 38 4.07 -0.43 15.82
C ASP A 38 3.41 -1.42 14.83
N PHE A 39 3.27 -2.67 15.26
CA PHE A 39 2.61 -3.72 14.52
C PHE A 39 1.19 -3.87 15.06
N LYS A 40 0.21 -3.69 14.18
CA LYS A 40 -1.21 -3.72 14.53
C LYS A 40 -2.00 -4.61 13.57
N SER A 41 -3.05 -5.25 14.08
CA SER A 41 -3.90 -6.15 13.31
C SER A 41 -5.37 -5.95 13.61
N LEU A 42 -6.19 -6.93 13.24
CA LEU A 42 -7.64 -6.92 13.52
C LEU A 42 -7.93 -6.72 15.01
N HIS A 43 -8.95 -5.95 15.29
CA HIS A 43 -9.44 -5.66 16.63
C HIS A 43 -8.51 -4.84 17.54
N ASP A 44 -7.34 -4.44 17.06
CA ASP A 44 -6.50 -3.49 17.77
C ASP A 44 -7.14 -2.09 17.78
N ASP A 45 -6.96 -1.37 18.87
CA ASP A 45 -7.30 0.06 18.92
C ASP A 45 -6.15 0.86 18.30
N ILE A 46 -6.46 1.62 17.26
CA ILE A 46 -5.46 2.32 16.45
C ILE A 46 -5.88 3.77 16.27
N LYS A 47 -4.99 4.67 16.66
CA LYS A 47 -5.12 6.09 16.36
C LYS A 47 -4.30 6.41 15.11
N ILE A 48 -4.93 6.29 13.95
CA ILE A 48 -4.30 6.47 12.63
C ILE A 48 -3.49 7.77 12.56
N MET A 49 -4.00 8.85 13.11
CA MET A 49 -3.36 10.18 13.05
C MET A 49 -2.06 10.30 13.87
N ASP A 50 -1.79 9.35 14.78
CA ASP A 50 -0.57 9.35 15.61
C ASP A 50 0.68 8.90 14.84
N TYR A 51 0.53 8.38 13.63
CA TYR A 51 1.60 7.86 12.79
C TYR A 51 2.01 8.83 11.69
N ASP A 52 3.28 8.76 11.29
CA ASP A 52 3.84 9.54 10.18
C ASP A 52 3.88 8.74 8.87
N PHE A 53 3.91 7.41 8.97
CA PHE A 53 3.94 6.49 7.85
C PHE A 53 3.11 5.24 8.17
N ILE A 54 2.28 4.81 7.22
CA ILE A 54 1.47 3.59 7.31
C ILE A 54 1.86 2.65 6.18
N TYR A 55 2.04 1.36 6.52
CA TYR A 55 2.25 0.30 5.56
C TYR A 55 1.17 -0.77 5.69
N ILE A 56 0.60 -1.18 4.55
CA ILE A 56 -0.33 -2.32 4.45
C ILE A 56 0.16 -3.21 3.30
N GLY A 57 0.48 -4.46 3.62
CA GLY A 57 0.98 -5.44 2.66
C GLY A 57 -0.13 -6.13 1.86
N THR A 58 0.26 -7.02 0.96
CA THR A 58 -0.64 -7.89 0.20
C THR A 58 -1.15 -9.03 1.07
N GLY A 59 -2.44 -9.34 1.00
CA GLY A 59 -3.07 -10.47 1.70
C GLY A 59 -3.67 -11.52 0.77
N LEU A 60 -4.10 -12.63 1.36
CA LEU A 60 -4.91 -13.63 0.68
C LEU A 60 -6.32 -13.10 0.42
N ASP A 61 -6.99 -13.61 -0.63
CA ASP A 61 -8.37 -13.24 -0.95
C ASP A 61 -9.33 -13.53 0.22
N GLU A 62 -9.08 -14.59 1.01
CA GLU A 62 -9.88 -14.93 2.20
C GLU A 62 -9.74 -13.88 3.31
N SER A 63 -8.55 -13.31 3.48
CA SER A 63 -8.29 -12.26 4.48
C SER A 63 -8.87 -10.90 4.08
N TYR A 64 -9.03 -10.68 2.77
CA TYR A 64 -9.42 -9.38 2.22
C TYR A 64 -10.73 -8.85 2.81
N SER A 65 -11.77 -9.67 2.86
CA SER A 65 -13.09 -9.27 3.37
C SER A 65 -13.05 -8.90 4.85
N LEU A 66 -12.24 -9.61 5.65
CA LEU A 66 -12.06 -9.30 7.09
C LEU A 66 -11.36 -7.97 7.28
N VAL A 67 -10.29 -7.75 6.50
CA VAL A 67 -9.54 -6.49 6.53
C VAL A 67 -10.39 -5.31 6.04
N LEU A 68 -11.17 -5.51 4.97
CA LEU A 68 -12.08 -4.49 4.44
C LEU A 68 -13.09 -4.03 5.51
N GLU A 69 -13.70 -4.98 6.21
CA GLU A 69 -14.67 -4.66 7.27
C GLU A 69 -14.01 -3.96 8.47
N ASP A 70 -12.82 -4.41 8.88
CA ASP A 70 -12.09 -3.77 9.97
C ASP A 70 -11.57 -2.38 9.59
N LEU A 71 -11.01 -2.23 8.38
CA LEU A 71 -10.46 -0.95 7.89
C LEU A 71 -11.54 0.13 7.72
N LYS A 72 -12.78 -0.27 7.47
CA LYS A 72 -13.93 0.62 7.30
C LYS A 72 -14.14 1.57 8.47
N LYS A 73 -13.84 1.14 9.70
CA LYS A 73 -13.95 1.97 10.91
C LYS A 73 -12.95 3.15 10.92
N TYR A 74 -11.85 3.03 10.15
CA TYR A 74 -10.81 4.05 10.05
C TYR A 74 -10.90 4.89 8.77
N LYS A 75 -11.96 4.71 7.97
CA LYS A 75 -12.10 5.38 6.67
C LYS A 75 -11.91 6.89 6.76
N GLU A 76 -12.64 7.55 7.65
CA GLU A 76 -12.60 9.02 7.77
C GLU A 76 -11.21 9.51 8.25
N ASP A 77 -10.57 8.76 9.15
CA ASP A 77 -9.22 9.06 9.61
C ASP A 77 -8.20 8.88 8.48
N LEU A 78 -8.36 7.86 7.62
CA LEU A 78 -7.48 7.63 6.47
C LEU A 78 -7.64 8.73 5.41
N ILE A 79 -8.86 9.18 5.14
CA ILE A 79 -9.10 10.31 4.23
C ILE A 79 -8.39 11.55 4.78
N LYS A 80 -8.61 11.89 6.06
CA LYS A 80 -7.94 13.02 6.70
C LYS A 80 -6.41 12.87 6.70
N TYR A 81 -5.91 11.64 6.92
CA TYR A 81 -4.48 11.34 6.91
C TYR A 81 -3.83 11.66 5.55
N ILE A 82 -4.54 11.33 4.47
CA ILE A 82 -4.11 11.64 3.09
C ILE A 82 -4.19 13.15 2.82
N ASP A 83 -5.28 13.80 3.23
CA ASP A 83 -5.46 15.24 3.08
C ASP A 83 -4.40 16.06 3.85
N ASP A 84 -3.93 15.53 4.98
CA ASP A 84 -2.83 16.09 5.77
C ASP A 84 -1.43 15.81 5.15
N ASN A 85 -1.37 15.24 3.94
CA ASN A 85 -0.15 14.89 3.20
C ASN A 85 0.77 13.92 3.95
N LYS A 86 0.23 13.03 4.74
CA LYS A 86 0.97 11.96 5.38
C LYS A 86 1.17 10.76 4.44
N PHE A 87 2.14 9.91 4.73
CA PHE A 87 2.55 8.86 3.81
C PHE A 87 1.89 7.52 4.11
N ILE A 88 1.29 6.92 3.08
CA ILE A 88 0.78 5.56 3.10
C ILE A 88 1.43 4.78 1.96
N LEU A 89 1.98 3.62 2.26
CA LEU A 89 2.43 2.64 1.27
C LEU A 89 1.52 1.42 1.35
N VAL A 90 0.92 1.07 0.23
CA VAL A 90 0.13 -0.16 0.09
C VAL A 90 0.66 -0.99 -1.07
N THR A 91 0.67 -2.31 -0.90
CA THR A 91 1.17 -3.23 -1.93
C THR A 91 0.09 -4.23 -2.35
N GLY A 92 0.11 -4.60 -3.62
CA GLY A 92 -0.79 -5.59 -4.20
C GLY A 92 -2.26 -5.28 -3.97
N ASN A 93 -3.04 -6.26 -3.52
CA ASN A 93 -4.49 -6.11 -3.32
C ASN A 93 -4.88 -5.19 -2.14
N ALA A 94 -3.94 -4.76 -1.31
CA ALA A 94 -4.23 -3.72 -0.32
C ALA A 94 -4.66 -2.39 -0.96
N LEU A 95 -4.22 -2.11 -2.20
CA LEU A 95 -4.66 -0.94 -2.94
C LEU A 95 -6.18 -1.00 -3.25
N ASP A 96 -6.71 -2.19 -3.53
CA ASP A 96 -8.12 -2.39 -3.83
C ASP A 96 -9.03 -2.02 -2.64
N LEU A 97 -8.54 -2.16 -1.39
CA LEU A 97 -9.25 -1.73 -0.18
C LEU A 97 -9.58 -0.22 -0.21
N PHE A 98 -8.68 0.60 -0.74
CA PHE A 98 -8.86 2.06 -0.83
C PHE A 98 -9.90 2.43 -1.89
N SER A 99 -9.98 1.65 -2.98
CA SER A 99 -11.05 1.77 -3.98
C SER A 99 -12.40 1.36 -3.40
N ASP A 100 -12.48 0.18 -2.79
CA ASP A 100 -13.74 -0.38 -2.27
C ASP A 100 -14.33 0.48 -1.14
N LEU A 101 -13.48 1.03 -0.29
CA LEU A 101 -13.89 1.97 0.75
C LEU A 101 -14.11 3.40 0.24
N LYS A 102 -13.81 3.68 -1.05
CA LYS A 102 -13.90 5.03 -1.62
C LYS A 102 -13.07 6.04 -0.82
N ILE A 103 -11.87 5.65 -0.42
CA ILE A 103 -10.87 6.53 0.20
C ILE A 103 -10.14 7.30 -0.90
N LEU A 104 -9.82 6.61 -2.01
CA LEU A 104 -9.26 7.20 -3.22
C LEU A 104 -10.23 7.04 -4.39
N ASN A 105 -10.19 7.98 -5.33
CA ASN A 105 -11.11 8.01 -6.46
C ASN A 105 -10.52 7.28 -7.67
N PHE A 106 -10.46 5.98 -7.59
CA PHE A 106 -10.17 5.10 -8.71
C PHE A 106 -11.05 3.85 -8.64
N LYS A 107 -11.10 3.11 -9.73
CA LYS A 107 -11.86 1.87 -9.82
C LYS A 107 -10.92 0.71 -10.11
N SER A 108 -10.85 -0.23 -9.18
CA SER A 108 -10.21 -1.52 -9.40
C SER A 108 -11.23 -2.50 -9.95
N VAL A 109 -10.91 -3.15 -11.06
CA VAL A 109 -11.78 -4.12 -11.73
C VAL A 109 -11.07 -5.45 -11.82
N LYS A 110 -11.72 -6.50 -11.30
CA LYS A 110 -11.22 -7.87 -11.41
C LYS A 110 -11.52 -8.38 -12.83
N GLU A 111 -10.48 -8.86 -13.50
CA GLU A 111 -10.55 -9.47 -14.82
C GLU A 111 -10.55 -11.01 -14.68
N ASP A 112 -11.02 -11.70 -15.71
CA ASP A 112 -11.03 -13.15 -15.79
C ASP A 112 -9.69 -13.76 -16.22
N PHE A 113 -8.73 -12.92 -16.56
CA PHE A 113 -7.36 -13.29 -16.91
C PHE A 113 -6.36 -12.71 -15.90
N ARG A 114 -5.15 -13.25 -15.92
CA ARG A 114 -4.05 -12.82 -15.04
C ARG A 114 -2.99 -12.09 -15.84
N ILE A 115 -2.60 -10.91 -15.37
CA ILE A 115 -1.48 -10.15 -15.92
C ILE A 115 -0.23 -10.62 -15.18
N ILE A 116 0.69 -11.24 -15.91
CA ILE A 116 1.97 -11.75 -15.37
C ILE A 116 3.09 -11.24 -16.26
N GLY A 117 4.11 -10.63 -15.70
CA GLY A 117 5.28 -10.23 -16.45
C GLY A 117 6.05 -9.07 -15.84
N GLU A 118 7.19 -8.81 -16.46
CA GLU A 118 8.04 -7.68 -16.12
C GLU A 118 7.45 -6.37 -16.64
N GLN A 119 7.74 -5.32 -15.90
CA GLN A 119 7.32 -3.97 -16.23
C GLN A 119 8.46 -2.99 -16.02
N VAL A 120 8.50 -1.99 -16.89
CA VAL A 120 9.43 -0.88 -16.77
C VAL A 120 8.65 0.41 -16.60
N TYR A 121 9.02 1.17 -15.59
CA TYR A 121 8.37 2.43 -15.21
C TYR A 121 9.36 3.59 -15.21
N THR A 122 8.83 4.77 -15.40
CA THR A 122 9.48 6.05 -15.08
C THR A 122 8.72 6.75 -13.96
N THR A 123 9.43 7.57 -13.20
CA THR A 123 8.88 8.43 -12.15
C THR A 123 9.72 9.69 -12.04
N ASP A 124 9.12 10.78 -11.59
CA ASP A 124 9.83 12.04 -11.36
C ASP A 124 10.67 12.02 -10.07
N LEU A 125 10.53 10.98 -9.22
CA LEU A 125 11.30 10.84 -7.98
C LEU A 125 12.76 10.44 -8.22
N ILE A 126 13.04 9.68 -9.27
CA ILE A 126 14.39 9.22 -9.60
C ILE A 126 14.63 9.30 -11.11
N LYS A 127 15.90 9.50 -11.52
CA LYS A 127 16.28 9.58 -12.92
C LYS A 127 16.34 8.23 -13.65
N ASN A 128 16.40 7.14 -12.90
CA ASN A 128 16.54 5.79 -13.47
C ASN A 128 15.16 5.15 -13.68
N TYR A 129 15.12 4.13 -14.55
CA TYR A 129 13.96 3.27 -14.67
C TYR A 129 13.75 2.46 -13.39
N VAL A 130 12.49 2.23 -13.05
CA VAL A 130 12.09 1.26 -12.04
C VAL A 130 11.62 0.01 -12.76
N ILE A 131 12.20 -1.12 -12.41
CA ILE A 131 11.82 -2.43 -12.96
C ILE A 131 11.00 -3.16 -11.91
N GLY A 132 9.83 -3.62 -12.29
CA GLY A 132 8.92 -4.36 -11.43
C GLY A 132 8.39 -5.61 -12.11
N PHE A 133 7.71 -6.45 -11.33
CA PHE A 133 7.02 -7.64 -11.81
C PHE A 133 5.57 -7.59 -11.38
N GLN A 134 4.66 -7.86 -12.30
CA GLN A 134 3.23 -7.99 -12.00
C GLN A 134 2.81 -9.46 -11.95
N ASN A 135 1.92 -9.76 -11.01
CA ASN A 135 1.15 -11.00 -10.96
C ASN A 135 -0.21 -10.68 -10.33
N ARG A 136 -1.11 -10.12 -11.12
CA ARG A 136 -2.41 -9.65 -10.65
C ARG A 136 -3.53 -10.00 -11.63
N ASN A 137 -4.76 -9.98 -11.14
CA ASN A 137 -5.97 -10.08 -11.95
C ASN A 137 -6.90 -8.87 -11.77
N THR A 138 -6.41 -7.78 -11.17
CA THR A 138 -7.11 -6.51 -11.07
C THR A 138 -6.45 -5.46 -11.96
N VAL A 139 -7.25 -4.59 -12.53
CA VAL A 139 -6.81 -3.47 -13.37
C VAL A 139 -7.41 -2.19 -12.82
N ILE A 140 -6.59 -1.15 -12.71
CA ILE A 140 -7.07 0.16 -12.30
C ILE A 140 -7.68 0.86 -13.52
N LYS A 141 -8.92 1.31 -13.38
CA LYS A 141 -9.65 2.08 -14.38
C LYS A 141 -10.24 3.33 -13.72
N GLU A 142 -10.50 4.36 -14.52
CA GLU A 142 -11.24 5.56 -14.07
C GLU A 142 -10.61 6.21 -12.83
N TYR A 143 -9.35 6.60 -12.89
CA TYR A 143 -8.66 7.28 -11.80
C TYR A 143 -8.53 8.80 -12.04
N SER A 144 -8.58 9.57 -10.95
CA SER A 144 -8.32 11.01 -10.95
C SER A 144 -6.99 11.40 -10.29
N GLU A 145 -6.40 10.48 -9.54
CA GLU A 145 -5.14 10.69 -8.84
C GLU A 145 -3.96 10.71 -9.82
N THR A 146 -2.91 11.44 -9.46
CA THR A 146 -1.69 11.47 -10.27
C THR A 146 -0.89 10.18 -10.03
N PRO A 147 -0.64 9.37 -11.07
CA PRO A 147 0.16 8.16 -10.92
C PRO A 147 1.60 8.49 -10.52
N LEU A 148 2.12 7.76 -9.53
CA LEU A 148 3.52 7.83 -9.12
C LEU A 148 4.46 7.29 -10.21
N PHE A 149 4.01 6.28 -10.94
CA PHE A 149 4.75 5.61 -11.99
C PHE A 149 4.03 5.68 -13.32
N LYS A 150 4.80 5.92 -14.40
CA LYS A 150 4.32 5.81 -15.78
C LYS A 150 4.92 4.56 -16.42
N VAL A 151 4.07 3.67 -16.93
CA VAL A 151 4.50 2.45 -17.61
C VAL A 151 5.13 2.82 -18.95
N THR A 152 6.34 2.33 -19.20
CA THR A 152 7.05 2.47 -20.49
C THR A 152 7.10 1.16 -21.24
N THR A 153 7.09 0.02 -20.53
CA THR A 153 7.04 -1.32 -21.13
C THR A 153 6.21 -2.21 -20.21
N GLY A 154 5.30 -2.99 -20.80
CA GLY A 154 4.37 -3.86 -20.07
C GLY A 154 2.95 -3.34 -20.12
N THR A 155 2.11 -3.81 -19.19
CA THR A 155 0.69 -3.45 -19.08
C THR A 155 0.47 -2.56 -17.86
N GLY A 156 -0.04 -1.34 -18.08
CA GLY A 156 -0.37 -0.37 -17.01
C GLY A 156 -1.74 -0.61 -16.42
#